data_be73094c8d2566c31a0cfbe342eab65b
#
_entry.id   be73094c8d2566c31a0cfbe342eab65b
#
_cell.length_a   1.000
_cell.length_b   1.000
_cell.length_c   1.000
_cell.angle_alpha   90.00
_cell.angle_beta   90.00
_cell.angle_gamma   90.00
#
_symmetry.space_group_name_H-M   'P 1'
#
loop_
_entity.id
_entity.type
_entity.pdbx_description
1 polymer ?
#
loop_
_entity_poly.entity_id
_entity_poly.type
_entity_poly.pdbx_seq_one_letter_code
_entity_poly.pdbx_strand_id
1 'polypeptide(L)'
;MLESSESLSTEEEGTSSSKEEEKTSSSIEETQSSSSSSSSVVVDDLPLLAEDSRWNVGGALNSLRGADFRNALANSIKASGNKTCSYKSLWDYFVTSDASKDGTAIRPFYHSPDESASRSSCNKEHVWPSSRGAGETGPGSDPQVIRPALSSENSSRGNKYFGNSSSLEFDPGSLGYPGARGEAARILFYAATRYYDTCGTGGSSKGSAPLILNNNPGSDTMLHSLGTLKTLLEWNREYPVNEAEIKRNESLADFGFARNPFIEHPEYADYIWDDLGLRSEASEEVGPTGTPHEMVTSLDDLSSGDKVYLVAVSGGLSYGATKVFSPNTPWYIKPTEGKAPVDGVFYSDDATLAEFNVTASGGGYVFTAEGDDLYSFIDGTHYSICYGTPASSSAIPVSNSWYVSFSSSGAVTMKGIGTNVYAQFYMSSFCGYKAEGSIPLYLFKK
;
A
#
# COMPACT_ATOMS: atom_id res chain seq x y z
N MET A 1 38.57 28.23 -41.03
CA MET A 1 39.31 27.22 -41.78
C MET A 1 38.58 25.97 -41.51
N LEU A 2 37.64 25.55 -42.39
CA LEU A 2 37.83 24.77 -43.60
C LEU A 2 38.13 23.32 -43.24
N GLU A 3 37.45 22.30 -43.61
CA GLU A 3 36.48 21.88 -44.63
C GLU A 3 36.21 20.43 -44.31
N SER A 4 34.99 19.91 -44.37
CA SER A 4 34.27 19.34 -45.52
C SER A 4 34.81 18.02 -46.06
N SER A 5 34.01 17.00 -46.15
CA SER A 5 33.42 16.38 -47.32
C SER A 5 32.99 14.93 -46.96
N GLU A 6 31.74 14.50 -47.13
CA GLU A 6 31.06 13.93 -48.31
C GLU A 6 31.85 12.77 -48.90
N SER A 7 31.27 11.60 -49.23
CA SER A 7 30.07 11.34 -49.99
C SER A 7 29.85 9.81 -50.18
N LEU A 8 28.57 9.41 -50.34
CA LEU A 8 27.94 8.64 -51.45
C LEU A 8 28.25 7.14 -51.62
N SER A 9 27.24 6.34 -51.42
CA SER A 9 26.26 5.66 -52.37
C SER A 9 26.81 4.46 -53.10
N THR A 10 26.04 3.38 -53.23
CA THR A 10 25.10 2.93 -54.28
C THR A 10 24.58 1.54 -53.92
N GLU A 11 23.31 1.29 -53.94
CA GLU A 11 22.37 0.57 -54.78
C GLU A 11 22.89 -0.65 -55.55
N GLU A 12 22.12 -1.76 -55.49
CA GLU A 12 21.35 -2.44 -56.53
C GLU A 12 20.81 -3.77 -56.00
N GLU A 13 19.56 -4.00 -55.99
CA GLU A 13 18.54 -4.60 -56.83
C GLU A 13 18.82 -6.04 -57.31
N GLY A 14 17.75 -6.83 -57.28
CA GLY A 14 17.56 -7.98 -58.17
C GLY A 14 16.75 -9.11 -57.58
N THR A 15 15.45 -9.02 -57.58
CA THR A 15 14.38 -9.66 -58.34
C THR A 15 14.27 -11.20 -58.30
N SER A 16 13.05 -11.63 -57.86
CA SER A 16 12.04 -12.40 -58.60
C SER A 16 12.20 -13.93 -58.64
N SER A 17 11.24 -14.73 -58.27
CA SER A 17 9.99 -15.10 -58.89
C SER A 17 9.51 -16.50 -58.47
N SER A 18 8.32 -16.56 -57.95
CA SER A 18 7.14 -17.36 -58.28
C SER A 18 7.14 -18.90 -58.39
N LYS A 19 5.99 -19.40 -57.92
CA LYS A 19 5.12 -20.53 -58.35
C LYS A 19 5.35 -21.88 -57.66
N GLU A 20 4.38 -22.50 -57.23
CA GLU A 20 3.00 -22.93 -57.35
C GLU A 20 2.83 -24.33 -56.72
N GLU A 21 1.77 -24.46 -55.98
CA GLU A 21 0.80 -25.54 -55.76
C GLU A 21 1.23 -27.01 -55.84
N GLU A 22 0.88 -27.81 -54.82
CA GLU A 22 -0.20 -28.80 -54.95
C GLU A 22 -0.59 -29.45 -53.59
N LYS A 23 -1.87 -29.73 -53.48
CA LYS A 23 -2.60 -30.42 -52.45
C LYS A 23 -2.19 -31.89 -52.33
N THR A 24 -2.23 -32.41 -51.08
CA THR A 24 -2.98 -33.65 -50.82
C THR A 24 -3.31 -33.78 -49.33
N SER A 25 -4.55 -34.18 -49.09
CA SER A 25 -5.18 -34.48 -47.83
C SER A 25 -4.71 -35.80 -47.24
N SER A 26 -4.63 -35.95 -45.94
CA SER A 26 -5.46 -36.92 -45.18
C SER A 26 -5.07 -37.02 -43.69
N SER A 27 -6.15 -37.21 -42.96
CA SER A 27 -6.33 -37.90 -41.67
C SER A 27 -5.80 -37.27 -40.37
N ILE A 28 -6.73 -36.79 -39.67
CA ILE A 28 -7.11 -36.71 -38.25
C ILE A 28 -6.32 -37.67 -37.37
N GLU A 29 -5.63 -37.11 -36.36
CA GLU A 29 -5.53 -37.65 -35.02
C GLU A 29 -5.67 -36.51 -34.02
N GLU A 30 -6.82 -36.50 -33.36
CA GLU A 30 -7.09 -35.67 -32.19
C GLU A 30 -6.19 -36.10 -31.03
N THR A 31 -5.27 -35.23 -30.64
CA THR A 31 -4.69 -35.28 -29.32
C THR A 31 -5.27 -34.11 -28.54
N GLN A 32 -6.29 -34.40 -27.75
CA GLN A 32 -6.79 -33.51 -26.71
C GLN A 32 -5.69 -33.26 -25.69
N SER A 33 -5.05 -32.11 -25.77
CA SER A 33 -4.38 -31.51 -24.60
C SER A 33 -5.38 -30.63 -23.89
N SER A 34 -5.97 -31.19 -22.85
CA SER A 34 -6.76 -30.45 -21.88
C SER A 34 -5.87 -29.52 -21.09
N SER A 35 -5.71 -28.30 -21.55
CA SER A 35 -5.30 -27.20 -20.71
C SER A 35 -6.52 -26.72 -19.94
N SER A 36 -6.72 -27.26 -18.76
CA SER A 36 -7.67 -26.73 -17.79
C SER A 36 -7.09 -25.44 -17.21
N SER A 37 -7.33 -24.32 -17.89
CA SER A 37 -7.31 -23.02 -17.23
C SER A 37 -8.58 -22.91 -16.42
N SER A 38 -8.54 -23.34 -15.17
CA SER A 38 -9.56 -22.96 -14.19
C SER A 38 -9.38 -21.49 -13.88
N SER A 39 -9.95 -20.59 -14.69
CA SER A 39 -10.29 -19.28 -14.23
C SER A 39 -11.40 -19.46 -13.20
N SER A 40 -11.10 -19.35 -11.92
CA SER A 40 -12.09 -19.15 -10.88
C SER A 40 -12.84 -17.87 -11.27
N VAL A 41 -14.08 -18.02 -11.71
CA VAL A 41 -15.01 -16.90 -11.85
C VAL A 41 -15.29 -16.44 -10.42
N VAL A 42 -14.59 -15.40 -9.98
CA VAL A 42 -14.98 -14.65 -8.79
C VAL A 42 -16.33 -14.06 -9.15
N VAL A 43 -17.41 -14.57 -8.52
CA VAL A 43 -18.72 -13.97 -8.65
C VAL A 43 -18.63 -12.61 -7.95
N ASP A 44 -18.56 -11.58 -8.75
CA ASP A 44 -18.50 -10.21 -8.29
C ASP A 44 -19.92 -9.75 -7.93
N ASP A 45 -20.21 -9.65 -6.64
CA ASP A 45 -21.52 -9.21 -6.14
C ASP A 45 -21.76 -7.71 -6.27
N LEU A 46 -20.74 -6.93 -6.68
CA LEU A 46 -20.93 -5.51 -6.93
C LEU A 46 -21.70 -5.30 -8.25
N PRO A 47 -22.69 -4.41 -8.26
CA PRO A 47 -23.47 -4.11 -9.48
C PRO A 47 -22.55 -3.55 -10.57
N LEU A 48 -22.98 -3.72 -11.83
CA LEU A 48 -22.29 -3.06 -12.94
C LEU A 48 -22.42 -1.53 -12.77
N LEU A 49 -21.31 -0.83 -12.94
CA LEU A 49 -21.27 0.61 -12.90
C LEU A 49 -22.05 1.19 -14.09
N ALA A 50 -22.79 2.26 -13.82
CA ALA A 50 -23.39 3.06 -14.89
C ALA A 50 -22.28 3.63 -15.79
N GLU A 51 -22.59 3.75 -17.08
CA GLU A 51 -21.68 4.41 -18.02
C GLU A 51 -21.57 5.91 -17.65
N ASP A 52 -20.34 6.36 -17.44
CA ASP A 52 -19.98 7.75 -17.27
C ASP A 52 -18.82 8.07 -18.20
N SER A 53 -19.06 8.95 -19.17
CA SER A 53 -18.07 9.29 -20.19
C SER A 53 -16.79 9.93 -19.63
N ARG A 54 -16.81 10.38 -18.39
CA ARG A 54 -15.63 10.94 -17.71
C ARG A 54 -14.81 9.88 -17.02
N TRP A 55 -15.45 8.94 -16.35
CA TRP A 55 -14.79 7.97 -15.49
C TRP A 55 -14.82 6.55 -16.04
N ASN A 56 -15.98 6.10 -16.48
CA ASN A 56 -16.23 4.74 -16.96
C ASN A 56 -16.62 4.73 -18.44
N VAL A 57 -15.72 5.21 -19.29
CA VAL A 57 -15.95 5.31 -20.75
C VAL A 57 -16.20 3.92 -21.34
N GLY A 58 -17.39 3.74 -21.93
CA GLY A 58 -17.78 2.47 -22.55
C GLY A 58 -17.80 1.28 -21.58
N GLY A 59 -18.02 1.52 -20.30
CA GLY A 59 -18.03 0.48 -19.27
C GLY A 59 -16.66 -0.11 -18.93
N ALA A 60 -15.57 0.57 -19.27
CA ALA A 60 -14.19 0.05 -19.12
C ALA A 60 -13.81 -0.32 -17.68
N LEU A 61 -14.40 0.36 -16.68
CA LEU A 61 -14.13 0.03 -15.27
C LEU A 61 -14.88 -1.21 -14.76
N ASN A 62 -15.95 -1.64 -15.45
CA ASN A 62 -16.80 -2.73 -15.00
C ASN A 62 -16.09 -4.07 -14.83
N SER A 63 -15.04 -4.30 -15.62
CA SER A 63 -14.21 -5.52 -15.56
C SER A 63 -13.05 -5.44 -14.60
N LEU A 64 -12.84 -4.30 -13.94
CA LEU A 64 -11.68 -4.04 -13.09
C LEU A 64 -12.08 -4.02 -11.61
N ARG A 65 -11.17 -4.43 -10.74
CA ARG A 65 -11.30 -4.39 -9.27
C ARG A 65 -9.95 -4.06 -8.64
N GLY A 66 -9.98 -3.67 -7.37
CA GLY A 66 -8.77 -3.48 -6.58
C GLY A 66 -7.79 -2.49 -7.21
N ALA A 67 -6.54 -2.91 -7.30
CA ALA A 67 -5.45 -2.08 -7.83
C ALA A 67 -5.65 -1.69 -9.30
N ASP A 68 -6.20 -2.56 -10.13
CA ASP A 68 -6.41 -2.28 -11.55
C ASP A 68 -7.50 -1.22 -11.75
N PHE A 69 -8.60 -1.31 -11.00
CA PHE A 69 -9.64 -0.27 -10.97
C PHE A 69 -9.04 1.06 -10.50
N ARG A 70 -8.31 1.07 -9.39
CA ARG A 70 -7.63 2.26 -8.86
C ARG A 70 -6.71 2.89 -9.90
N ASN A 71 -5.87 2.11 -10.56
CA ASN A 71 -4.90 2.61 -11.53
C ASN A 71 -5.59 3.21 -12.78
N ALA A 72 -6.64 2.57 -13.27
CA ALA A 72 -7.44 3.10 -14.37
C ALA A 72 -8.14 4.41 -13.97
N LEU A 73 -8.75 4.45 -12.79
CA LEU A 73 -9.41 5.65 -12.26
C LEU A 73 -8.41 6.78 -12.02
N ALA A 74 -7.20 6.49 -11.53
CA ALA A 74 -6.14 7.49 -11.34
C ALA A 74 -5.74 8.19 -12.64
N ASN A 75 -5.71 7.46 -13.76
CA ASN A 75 -5.47 8.05 -15.08
C ASN A 75 -6.62 8.98 -15.49
N SER A 76 -7.87 8.60 -15.24
CA SER A 76 -9.04 9.45 -15.49
C SER A 76 -9.03 10.71 -14.61
N ILE A 77 -8.63 10.60 -13.34
CA ILE A 77 -8.44 11.76 -12.45
C ILE A 77 -7.40 12.71 -13.02
N LYS A 78 -6.23 12.21 -13.44
CA LYS A 78 -5.16 13.02 -14.04
C LYS A 78 -5.64 13.70 -15.34
N ALA A 79 -6.51 13.05 -16.11
CA ALA A 79 -7.10 13.62 -17.33
C ALA A 79 -8.20 14.65 -17.07
N SER A 80 -8.91 14.59 -15.94
CA SER A 80 -10.00 15.50 -15.61
C SER A 80 -9.55 16.94 -15.26
N GLY A 81 -8.26 17.12 -14.96
CA GLY A 81 -7.65 18.43 -14.69
C GLY A 81 -6.17 18.29 -14.36
N ASN A 82 -5.37 19.19 -14.87
CA ASN A 82 -3.91 19.15 -14.74
C ASN A 82 -3.30 20.35 -14.02
N LYS A 83 -4.13 21.28 -13.53
CA LYS A 83 -3.63 22.44 -12.78
C LYS A 83 -2.99 22.00 -11.48
N THR A 84 -1.89 22.63 -11.16
CA THR A 84 -1.20 22.53 -9.87
C THR A 84 -1.04 23.93 -9.27
N CYS A 85 -0.87 23.99 -7.96
CA CYS A 85 -0.55 25.26 -7.29
C CYS A 85 0.48 25.04 -6.19
N SER A 86 1.00 26.12 -5.63
CA SER A 86 1.83 26.04 -4.44
C SER A 86 0.97 25.92 -3.16
N TYR A 87 1.51 25.31 -2.12
CA TYR A 87 0.86 25.28 -0.81
C TYR A 87 0.47 26.69 -0.32
N LYS A 88 1.30 27.71 -0.66
CA LYS A 88 1.04 29.10 -0.26
C LYS A 88 -0.20 29.67 -0.94
N SER A 89 -0.42 29.36 -2.23
CA SER A 89 -1.51 29.94 -3.04
C SER A 89 -2.86 29.22 -2.88
N LEU A 90 -2.98 28.16 -2.06
CA LEU A 90 -4.24 27.48 -1.84
C LEU A 90 -5.39 28.40 -1.39
N TRP A 91 -5.09 29.43 -0.61
CA TRP A 91 -6.10 30.39 -0.20
C TRP A 91 -6.76 31.17 -1.35
N ASP A 92 -6.06 31.31 -2.48
CA ASP A 92 -6.60 32.01 -3.65
C ASP A 92 -7.79 31.23 -4.27
N TYR A 93 -7.87 29.94 -4.00
CA TYR A 93 -8.94 29.04 -4.45
C TYR A 93 -9.99 28.81 -3.36
N PHE A 94 -9.57 28.66 -2.10
CA PHE A 94 -10.47 28.37 -0.99
C PHE A 94 -11.54 29.45 -0.75
N VAL A 95 -11.22 30.70 -1.04
CA VAL A 95 -12.20 31.80 -0.95
C VAL A 95 -13.40 31.65 -1.89
N THR A 96 -13.29 30.76 -2.87
CA THR A 96 -14.38 30.42 -3.79
C THR A 96 -14.86 28.99 -3.55
N SER A 97 -13.95 28.00 -3.54
CA SER A 97 -14.32 26.58 -3.43
C SER A 97 -14.87 26.20 -2.05
N ASP A 98 -14.41 26.87 -1.02
CA ASP A 98 -14.82 26.66 0.36
C ASP A 98 -15.52 27.90 0.94
N ALA A 99 -16.18 28.69 0.08
CA ALA A 99 -16.99 29.82 0.52
C ALA A 99 -18.17 29.34 1.36
N SER A 100 -18.54 30.14 2.38
CA SER A 100 -19.77 29.96 3.11
C SER A 100 -20.98 30.10 2.17
N LYS A 101 -22.15 29.63 2.61
CA LYS A 101 -23.38 29.64 1.82
C LYS A 101 -23.77 31.03 1.30
N ASP A 102 -23.49 32.07 2.07
CA ASP A 102 -23.72 33.48 1.70
C ASP A 102 -22.53 34.10 0.92
N GLY A 103 -21.45 33.38 0.72
CA GLY A 103 -20.26 33.82 -0.01
C GLY A 103 -19.39 34.85 0.73
N THR A 104 -19.68 35.17 1.98
CA THR A 104 -18.98 36.26 2.72
C THR A 104 -17.83 35.77 3.59
N ALA A 105 -17.76 34.48 3.87
CA ALA A 105 -16.79 33.87 4.78
C ALA A 105 -16.33 32.49 4.23
N ILE A 106 -15.60 31.75 5.02
CA ILE A 106 -15.15 30.37 4.72
C ILE A 106 -16.06 29.38 5.44
N ARG A 107 -16.46 28.30 4.76
CA ARG A 107 -16.99 27.10 5.38
C ARG A 107 -15.80 26.28 5.95
N PRO A 108 -15.64 26.18 7.25
CA PRO A 108 -14.55 25.40 7.80
C PRO A 108 -14.83 23.89 7.63
N PHE A 109 -13.82 23.12 7.31
CA PHE A 109 -13.90 21.66 7.28
C PHE A 109 -14.24 21.15 8.70
N TYR A 110 -14.95 20.05 8.81
CA TYR A 110 -15.53 19.46 10.02
C TYR A 110 -16.87 20.07 10.45
N HIS A 111 -17.31 21.14 9.82
CA HIS A 111 -18.54 21.84 10.17
C HIS A 111 -19.65 21.67 9.12
N SER A 112 -20.88 21.93 9.55
CA SER A 112 -22.04 21.91 8.67
C SER A 112 -21.85 22.86 7.48
N PRO A 113 -22.42 22.54 6.29
CA PRO A 113 -22.45 23.46 5.15
C PRO A 113 -23.06 24.84 5.44
N ASP A 114 -23.88 24.96 6.47
CA ASP A 114 -24.50 26.22 6.87
C ASP A 114 -23.64 27.06 7.84
N GLU A 115 -22.54 26.52 8.34
CA GLU A 115 -21.63 27.20 9.22
C GLU A 115 -20.56 27.98 8.47
N SER A 116 -20.07 29.04 9.11
CA SER A 116 -19.04 29.90 8.53
C SER A 116 -18.05 30.40 9.57
N ALA A 117 -16.84 30.67 9.12
CA ALA A 117 -15.77 31.23 9.95
C ALA A 117 -14.99 32.28 9.17
N SER A 118 -14.34 33.20 9.90
CA SER A 118 -13.41 34.14 9.27
C SER A 118 -12.18 33.38 8.75
N ARG A 119 -11.63 33.82 7.59
CA ARG A 119 -10.37 33.24 7.06
C ARG A 119 -9.24 33.27 8.09
N SER A 120 -9.19 34.29 8.96
CA SER A 120 -8.14 34.46 9.97
C SER A 120 -8.21 33.45 11.11
N SER A 121 -9.37 32.82 11.33
CA SER A 121 -9.54 31.75 12.33
C SER A 121 -9.22 30.36 11.77
N CYS A 122 -9.05 30.24 10.45
CA CYS A 122 -8.75 28.99 9.78
C CYS A 122 -7.28 28.90 9.40
N ASN A 123 -6.76 27.68 9.39
CA ASN A 123 -5.53 27.32 8.69
C ASN A 123 -5.79 26.18 7.69
N LYS A 124 -4.75 25.75 7.00
CA LYS A 124 -4.83 24.73 5.96
C LYS A 124 -4.67 23.36 6.61
N GLU A 125 -5.78 22.64 6.72
CA GLU A 125 -5.81 21.26 7.19
C GLU A 125 -5.29 20.32 6.11
N HIS A 126 -4.27 19.56 6.43
CA HIS A 126 -3.82 18.41 5.65
C HIS A 126 -4.68 17.20 5.99
N VAL A 127 -5.77 16.97 5.26
CA VAL A 127 -6.66 15.82 5.50
C VAL A 127 -5.85 14.52 5.43
N TRP A 128 -4.96 14.39 4.47
CA TRP A 128 -3.84 13.45 4.57
C TRP A 128 -2.65 14.15 5.23
N PRO A 129 -2.19 13.74 6.42
CA PRO A 129 -1.15 14.48 7.16
C PRO A 129 0.13 14.70 6.36
N SER A 130 0.70 15.90 6.47
CA SER A 130 1.97 16.23 5.84
C SER A 130 3.07 15.24 6.22
N SER A 131 3.17 14.87 7.51
CA SER A 131 4.15 13.92 8.03
C SER A 131 3.96 12.47 7.56
N ARG A 132 2.78 12.15 7.01
CA ARG A 132 2.44 10.83 6.46
C ARG A 132 2.44 10.81 4.93
N GLY A 133 3.24 11.66 4.30
CA GLY A 133 3.50 11.63 2.87
C GLY A 133 2.80 12.70 2.04
N ALA A 134 1.87 13.51 2.58
CA ALA A 134 1.32 14.59 1.79
C ALA A 134 2.34 15.71 1.53
N GLY A 135 3.21 16.04 2.49
CA GLY A 135 4.19 17.11 2.32
C GLY A 135 3.56 18.49 2.08
N GLU A 136 4.22 19.30 1.29
CA GLU A 136 3.73 20.62 0.82
C GLU A 136 3.69 20.73 -0.71
N THR A 137 3.97 19.65 -1.43
CA THR A 137 3.85 19.53 -2.88
C THR A 137 2.99 18.33 -3.25
N GLY A 138 2.57 18.22 -4.50
CA GLY A 138 1.71 17.11 -4.90
C GLY A 138 0.44 17.06 -4.05
N PRO A 139 0.19 15.98 -3.28
CA PRO A 139 -0.99 15.89 -2.42
C PRO A 139 -1.06 17.01 -1.38
N GLY A 140 0.07 17.51 -0.87
CA GLY A 140 0.12 18.59 0.12
C GLY A 140 -0.12 20.00 -0.46
N SER A 141 -0.28 20.13 -1.76
CA SER A 141 -0.71 21.36 -2.43
C SER A 141 -1.90 21.16 -3.34
N ASP A 142 -2.52 19.97 -3.30
CA ASP A 142 -3.75 19.69 -4.02
C ASP A 142 -4.96 20.20 -3.23
N PRO A 143 -5.74 21.15 -3.76
CA PRO A 143 -6.91 21.66 -3.07
C PRO A 143 -8.01 20.61 -2.84
N GLN A 144 -7.99 19.46 -3.51
CA GLN A 144 -8.88 18.35 -3.17
C GLN A 144 -8.48 17.65 -1.87
N VAL A 145 -7.20 17.71 -1.47
CA VAL A 145 -6.65 17.05 -0.28
C VAL A 145 -6.52 18.03 0.91
N ILE A 146 -6.32 19.30 0.61
CA ILE A 146 -6.16 20.35 1.63
C ILE A 146 -7.46 21.12 1.79
N ARG A 147 -7.87 21.35 3.03
CA ARG A 147 -9.11 22.05 3.38
C ARG A 147 -8.86 23.21 4.35
N PRO A 148 -9.63 24.29 4.30
CA PRO A 148 -9.66 25.25 5.41
C PRO A 148 -10.35 24.61 6.62
N ALA A 149 -9.73 24.66 7.78
CA ALA A 149 -10.31 24.21 9.05
C ALA A 149 -10.00 25.20 10.18
N LEU A 150 -10.80 25.24 11.23
CA LEU A 150 -10.48 26.06 12.39
C LEU A 150 -9.13 25.64 12.98
N SER A 151 -8.31 26.61 13.33
CA SER A 151 -6.93 26.37 13.79
C SER A 151 -6.85 25.48 15.03
N SER A 152 -7.83 25.59 15.95
CA SER A 152 -7.95 24.75 17.14
C SER A 152 -8.24 23.29 16.81
N GLU A 153 -9.10 23.05 15.82
CA GLU A 153 -9.51 21.69 15.40
C GLU A 153 -8.43 20.99 14.62
N ASN A 154 -7.80 21.71 13.67
CA ASN A 154 -6.62 21.21 12.97
C ASN A 154 -5.50 20.82 13.98
N SER A 155 -5.28 21.63 15.01
CA SER A 155 -4.31 21.31 16.06
C SER A 155 -4.73 20.10 16.91
N SER A 156 -6.01 19.96 17.23
CA SER A 156 -6.56 18.81 17.97
C SER A 156 -6.47 17.51 17.18
N ARG A 157 -6.74 17.57 15.87
CA ARG A 157 -6.59 16.44 14.97
C ARG A 157 -5.11 16.04 14.84
N GLY A 158 -4.20 16.99 14.63
CA GLY A 158 -2.77 16.73 14.48
C GLY A 158 -2.49 15.74 13.34
N ASN A 159 -1.80 14.63 13.64
CA ASN A 159 -1.51 13.56 12.67
C ASN A 159 -2.29 12.27 12.95
N LYS A 160 -3.38 12.35 13.73
CA LYS A 160 -4.21 11.20 14.04
C LYS A 160 -4.88 10.64 12.80
N TYR A 161 -5.20 9.36 12.84
CA TYR A 161 -6.07 8.73 11.85
C TYR A 161 -7.50 9.26 11.97
N PHE A 162 -8.29 9.13 10.93
CA PHE A 162 -9.72 9.33 11.05
C PHE A 162 -10.37 8.03 11.53
N GLY A 163 -11.13 8.10 12.61
CA GLY A 163 -11.77 6.98 13.24
C GLY A 163 -12.37 7.37 14.58
N ASN A 164 -13.07 6.46 15.25
CA ASN A 164 -13.81 6.71 16.48
C ASN A 164 -13.61 5.63 17.56
N SER A 165 -12.59 4.77 17.42
CA SER A 165 -12.40 3.61 18.30
C SER A 165 -11.21 3.73 19.24
N SER A 166 -10.28 4.68 19.03
CA SER A 166 -9.08 4.79 19.84
C SER A 166 -8.60 6.23 20.05
N SER A 167 -7.69 6.43 21.01
CA SER A 167 -7.05 7.74 21.26
C SER A 167 -6.09 8.19 20.14
N LEU A 168 -5.70 7.27 19.26
CA LEU A 168 -4.89 7.55 18.08
C LEU A 168 -5.72 8.04 16.90
N GLU A 169 -7.03 8.07 17.07
CA GLU A 169 -8.00 8.45 16.06
C GLU A 169 -8.63 9.81 16.39
N PHE A 170 -9.17 10.42 15.36
CA PHE A 170 -9.94 11.65 15.42
C PHE A 170 -11.25 11.43 14.68
N ASP A 171 -12.35 11.59 15.37
CA ASP A 171 -13.68 11.54 14.78
C ASP A 171 -14.11 12.95 14.34
N PRO A 172 -14.11 13.24 13.02
CA PRO A 172 -14.50 14.54 12.51
C PRO A 172 -15.98 14.85 12.78
N GLY A 173 -16.82 13.82 12.88
CA GLY A 173 -18.26 13.97 13.15
C GLY A 173 -18.58 14.33 14.60
N SER A 174 -17.62 14.16 15.54
CA SER A 174 -17.80 14.51 16.95
C SER A 174 -17.86 16.02 17.23
N LEU A 175 -17.53 16.84 16.23
CA LEU A 175 -17.57 18.31 16.31
C LEU A 175 -18.95 18.90 15.98
N GLY A 176 -20.00 18.08 15.94
CA GLY A 176 -21.38 18.51 15.74
C GLY A 176 -21.92 18.33 14.32
N TYR A 177 -21.09 17.93 13.37
CA TYR A 177 -21.52 17.61 12.00
C TYR A 177 -21.08 16.19 11.60
N PRO A 178 -21.93 15.18 11.79
CA PRO A 178 -21.61 13.79 11.46
C PRO A 178 -21.22 13.56 9.98
N GLY A 179 -21.73 14.36 9.05
CA GLY A 179 -21.40 14.32 7.61
C GLY A 179 -19.92 14.54 7.30
N ALA A 180 -19.16 15.18 8.20
CA ALA A 180 -17.72 15.35 8.06
C ALA A 180 -16.96 14.03 7.95
N ARG A 181 -17.50 12.92 8.48
CA ARG A 181 -16.96 11.57 8.36
C ARG A 181 -16.91 11.13 6.90
N GLY A 182 -18.03 11.26 6.17
CA GLY A 182 -18.09 10.94 4.73
C GLY A 182 -17.20 11.85 3.89
N GLU A 183 -17.18 13.15 4.19
CA GLU A 183 -16.29 14.12 3.50
C GLU A 183 -14.82 13.73 3.67
N ALA A 184 -14.39 13.39 4.89
CA ALA A 184 -13.01 12.96 5.16
C ALA A 184 -12.67 11.67 4.40
N ALA A 185 -13.57 10.68 4.41
CA ALA A 185 -13.37 9.41 3.70
C ALA A 185 -13.14 9.63 2.20
N ARG A 186 -14.01 10.40 1.53
CA ARG A 186 -13.91 10.68 0.09
C ARG A 186 -12.66 11.46 -0.31
N ILE A 187 -12.17 12.34 0.56
CA ILE A 187 -10.88 13.04 0.36
C ILE A 187 -9.71 12.05 0.45
N LEU A 188 -9.75 11.14 1.41
CA LEU A 188 -8.69 10.15 1.58
C LEU A 188 -8.67 9.11 0.46
N PHE A 189 -9.85 8.69 -0.03
CA PHE A 189 -9.95 7.81 -1.21
C PHE A 189 -9.36 8.47 -2.45
N TYR A 190 -9.66 9.74 -2.67
CA TYR A 190 -9.06 10.51 -3.75
C TYR A 190 -7.54 10.57 -3.63
N ALA A 191 -7.03 10.90 -2.45
CA ALA A 191 -5.60 11.00 -2.23
C ALA A 191 -4.88 9.66 -2.48
N ALA A 192 -5.41 8.55 -1.93
CA ALA A 192 -4.85 7.22 -2.13
C ALA A 192 -4.99 6.69 -3.56
N THR A 193 -5.97 7.21 -4.33
CA THR A 193 -6.13 6.85 -5.75
C THR A 193 -5.23 7.69 -6.63
N ARG A 194 -5.28 9.01 -6.52
CA ARG A 194 -4.49 9.90 -7.39
C ARG A 194 -2.98 9.78 -7.17
N TYR A 195 -2.57 9.55 -5.93
CA TYR A 195 -1.17 9.50 -5.51
C TYR A 195 -0.71 8.09 -5.10
N TYR A 196 -1.33 7.06 -5.69
CA TYR A 196 -1.01 5.65 -5.42
C TYR A 196 0.43 5.25 -5.79
N ASP A 197 1.06 6.04 -6.65
CA ASP A 197 2.42 5.84 -7.19
C ASP A 197 3.41 6.90 -6.73
N THR A 198 2.99 7.87 -5.91
CA THR A 198 3.81 9.01 -5.52
C THR A 198 3.40 9.60 -4.16
N CYS A 199 4.14 10.59 -3.71
CA CYS A 199 3.86 11.35 -2.49
C CYS A 199 4.26 12.82 -2.67
N GLY A 200 3.99 13.62 -1.64
CA GLY A 200 4.47 15.00 -1.55
C GLY A 200 5.85 15.12 -0.92
N THR A 201 6.48 16.26 -1.10
CA THR A 201 7.76 16.63 -0.48
C THR A 201 7.63 17.94 0.27
N GLY A 202 8.61 18.24 1.12
CA GLY A 202 8.62 19.45 1.94
C GLY A 202 7.77 19.34 3.21
N GLY A 203 7.72 20.40 4.00
CA GLY A 203 7.06 20.41 5.30
C GLY A 203 7.67 19.37 6.25
N SER A 204 6.82 18.56 6.86
CA SER A 204 7.22 17.45 7.75
C SER A 204 7.25 16.08 7.06
N SER A 205 7.04 16.03 5.74
CA SER A 205 7.09 14.76 4.97
C SER A 205 8.48 14.14 5.02
N LYS A 206 8.50 12.82 5.23
CA LYS A 206 9.73 12.01 5.22
C LYS A 206 9.54 10.83 4.28
N GLY A 207 10.56 10.55 3.48
CA GLY A 207 10.53 9.43 2.53
C GLY A 207 9.86 9.75 1.20
N SER A 208 9.66 8.71 0.39
CA SER A 208 9.17 8.81 -0.99
C SER A 208 8.17 7.70 -1.34
N ALA A 209 7.54 7.09 -0.35
CA ALA A 209 6.59 6.03 -0.57
C ALA A 209 5.22 6.57 -1.00
N PRO A 210 4.44 5.82 -1.81
CA PRO A 210 3.08 6.17 -2.20
C PRO A 210 2.13 6.32 -1.01
N LEU A 211 1.02 7.02 -1.21
CA LEU A 211 -0.04 7.14 -0.21
C LEU A 211 -0.90 5.87 -0.19
N ILE A 212 -1.01 5.23 0.96
CA ILE A 212 -1.69 3.93 1.12
C ILE A 212 -2.76 4.02 2.21
N LEU A 213 -3.96 3.52 1.92
CA LEU A 213 -5.00 3.27 2.91
C LEU A 213 -5.00 1.80 3.32
N ASN A 214 -5.04 1.53 4.63
CA ASN A 214 -5.17 0.19 5.17
C ASN A 214 -5.90 0.20 6.53
N ASN A 215 -6.14 -0.98 7.11
CA ASN A 215 -6.80 -1.10 8.41
C ASN A 215 -5.84 -1.06 9.60
N ASN A 216 -4.54 -1.14 9.35
CA ASN A 216 -3.54 -1.25 10.41
C ASN A 216 -2.29 -0.42 10.08
N PRO A 217 -2.41 0.90 10.03
CA PRO A 217 -1.35 1.77 9.53
C PRO A 217 -0.13 1.85 10.44
N GLY A 218 -0.18 1.29 11.63
CA GLY A 218 0.89 1.40 12.62
C GLY A 218 1.13 2.83 13.12
N SER A 219 2.09 3.00 14.00
CA SER A 219 2.52 4.31 14.50
C SER A 219 3.56 4.99 13.60
N ASP A 220 4.09 4.28 12.59
CA ASP A 220 5.17 4.77 11.76
C ASP A 220 4.67 5.77 10.71
N THR A 221 5.06 7.03 10.90
CA THR A 221 4.76 8.12 9.96
C THR A 221 5.54 8.01 8.65
N MET A 222 6.57 7.17 8.58
CA MET A 222 7.37 6.98 7.37
C MET A 222 6.72 6.05 6.35
N LEU A 223 5.77 5.22 6.76
CA LEU A 223 5.11 4.28 5.86
C LEU A 223 4.09 4.94 4.91
N HIS A 224 3.85 6.26 5.04
CA HIS A 224 2.87 6.99 4.24
C HIS A 224 1.48 6.33 4.20
N SER A 225 1.20 5.48 5.19
CA SER A 225 -0.06 4.80 5.32
C SER A 225 -0.98 5.55 6.29
N LEU A 226 -2.26 5.51 6.00
CA LEU A 226 -3.29 6.10 6.81
C LEU A 226 -4.39 5.04 7.04
N GLY A 227 -4.84 4.90 8.27
CA GLY A 227 -5.94 4.01 8.66
C GLY A 227 -7.17 4.86 8.90
N THR A 228 -8.24 4.34 9.12
CA THR A 228 -8.78 3.00 9.28
C THR A 228 -9.68 2.72 8.06
N LEU A 229 -9.20 1.96 7.10
CA LEU A 229 -9.88 1.80 5.81
C LEU A 229 -11.32 1.29 5.97
N LYS A 230 -11.55 0.30 6.83
CA LYS A 230 -12.90 -0.23 7.10
C LYS A 230 -13.85 0.87 7.57
N THR A 231 -13.44 1.65 8.55
CA THR A 231 -14.24 2.76 9.07
C THR A 231 -14.51 3.83 8.01
N LEU A 232 -13.53 4.12 7.14
CA LEU A 232 -13.71 5.08 6.05
C LEU A 232 -14.73 4.57 5.01
N LEU A 233 -14.73 3.28 4.68
CA LEU A 233 -15.73 2.68 3.78
C LEU A 233 -17.12 2.71 4.41
N GLU A 234 -17.26 2.38 5.70
CA GLU A 234 -18.51 2.49 6.45
C GLU A 234 -19.01 3.94 6.45
N TRP A 235 -18.16 4.91 6.73
CA TRP A 235 -18.53 6.33 6.73
C TRP A 235 -18.92 6.85 5.34
N ASN A 236 -18.27 6.39 4.29
CA ASN A 236 -18.65 6.76 2.92
C ASN A 236 -20.05 6.29 2.55
N ARG A 237 -20.45 5.10 3.02
CA ARG A 237 -21.79 4.54 2.81
C ARG A 237 -22.84 5.20 3.71
N GLU A 238 -22.50 5.48 4.98
CA GLU A 238 -23.42 6.03 5.97
C GLU A 238 -23.71 7.52 5.77
N TYR A 239 -22.69 8.29 5.35
CA TYR A 239 -22.79 9.75 5.18
C TYR A 239 -22.71 10.14 3.70
N PRO A 240 -23.87 10.29 3.03
CA PRO A 240 -23.90 10.57 1.60
C PRO A 240 -23.29 11.93 1.27
N VAL A 241 -22.91 12.07 0.00
CA VAL A 241 -22.37 13.32 -0.57
C VAL A 241 -23.38 14.45 -0.41
N ASN A 242 -22.93 15.60 0.07
CA ASN A 242 -23.75 16.79 0.25
C ASN A 242 -23.51 17.83 -0.87
N GLU A 243 -24.41 18.79 -0.98
CA GLU A 243 -24.32 19.85 -2.00
C GLU A 243 -23.05 20.69 -1.92
N ALA A 244 -22.49 20.89 -0.73
CA ALA A 244 -21.27 21.67 -0.58
C ALA A 244 -20.04 20.93 -1.15
N GLU A 245 -20.00 19.60 -1.02
CA GLU A 245 -18.98 18.77 -1.68
C GLU A 245 -19.09 18.87 -3.20
N ILE A 246 -20.30 18.76 -3.75
CA ILE A 246 -20.55 18.84 -5.19
C ILE A 246 -20.08 20.21 -5.72
N LYS A 247 -20.55 21.29 -5.13
CA LYS A 247 -20.18 22.67 -5.51
C LYS A 247 -18.67 22.90 -5.42
N ARG A 248 -18.04 22.36 -4.38
CA ARG A 248 -16.60 22.45 -4.21
C ARG A 248 -15.86 21.73 -5.32
N ASN A 249 -16.26 20.50 -5.64
CA ASN A 249 -15.66 19.69 -6.70
C ASN A 249 -15.77 20.38 -8.07
N GLU A 250 -16.94 20.97 -8.36
CA GLU A 250 -17.17 21.77 -9.56
C GLU A 250 -16.31 23.04 -9.60
N SER A 251 -16.31 23.81 -8.52
CA SER A 251 -15.51 25.04 -8.42
C SER A 251 -14.02 24.79 -8.62
N LEU A 252 -13.48 23.71 -8.06
CA LEU A 252 -12.07 23.35 -8.26
C LEU A 252 -11.80 22.92 -9.71
N ALA A 253 -12.73 22.23 -10.35
CA ALA A 253 -12.65 21.88 -11.76
C ALA A 253 -12.69 23.12 -12.68
N ASP A 254 -13.53 24.10 -12.37
CA ASP A 254 -13.57 25.38 -13.10
C ASP A 254 -12.26 26.14 -13.03
N PHE A 255 -11.52 25.99 -11.94
CA PHE A 255 -10.14 26.48 -11.85
C PHE A 255 -9.14 25.63 -12.65
N GLY A 256 -9.52 24.45 -13.16
CA GLY A 256 -8.67 23.51 -13.91
C GLY A 256 -7.99 22.45 -13.06
N PHE A 257 -8.31 22.32 -11.77
CA PHE A 257 -7.84 21.21 -10.94
C PHE A 257 -8.57 19.91 -11.28
N ALA A 258 -7.97 18.80 -10.96
CA ALA A 258 -8.61 17.49 -11.10
C ALA A 258 -9.84 17.37 -10.20
N ARG A 259 -10.86 16.68 -10.70
CA ARG A 259 -12.07 16.34 -9.95
C ARG A 259 -11.81 15.17 -9.01
N ASN A 260 -12.55 15.13 -7.92
CA ASN A 260 -12.62 13.98 -7.04
C ASN A 260 -13.78 13.07 -7.50
N PRO A 261 -13.51 11.88 -8.09
CA PRO A 261 -14.54 10.98 -8.57
C PRO A 261 -15.42 10.42 -7.45
N PHE A 262 -14.93 10.32 -6.23
CA PHE A 262 -15.70 9.81 -5.09
C PHE A 262 -16.79 10.78 -4.59
N ILE A 263 -16.86 12.00 -5.15
CA ILE A 263 -17.99 12.90 -4.98
C ILE A 263 -19.10 12.58 -5.98
N GLU A 264 -18.74 12.19 -7.20
CA GLU A 264 -19.70 11.86 -8.27
C GLU A 264 -20.12 10.38 -8.16
N HIS A 265 -19.21 9.51 -7.73
CA HIS A 265 -19.33 8.07 -7.65
C HIS A 265 -18.72 7.56 -6.33
N PRO A 266 -19.37 7.77 -5.19
CA PRO A 266 -18.85 7.30 -3.91
C PRO A 266 -18.70 5.77 -3.84
N GLU A 267 -19.48 5.02 -4.62
CA GLU A 267 -19.40 3.57 -4.76
C GLU A 267 -18.07 3.06 -5.34
N TYR A 268 -17.31 3.89 -6.07
CA TYR A 268 -16.01 3.48 -6.61
C TYR A 268 -15.02 3.06 -5.52
N ALA A 269 -15.21 3.54 -4.29
CA ALA A 269 -14.41 3.10 -3.15
C ALA A 269 -14.56 1.59 -2.89
N ASP A 270 -15.76 1.04 -3.07
CA ASP A 270 -16.03 -0.37 -2.88
C ASP A 270 -15.34 -1.22 -3.96
N TYR A 271 -15.30 -0.75 -5.20
CA TYR A 271 -14.60 -1.43 -6.32
C TYR A 271 -13.08 -1.47 -6.16
N ILE A 272 -12.51 -0.51 -5.39
CA ILE A 272 -11.08 -0.44 -5.15
C ILE A 272 -10.69 -1.23 -3.89
N TRP A 273 -11.45 -1.11 -2.80
CA TRP A 273 -11.01 -1.58 -1.47
C TRP A 273 -11.89 -2.65 -0.85
N ASP A 274 -13.10 -2.90 -1.36
CA ASP A 274 -13.98 -3.93 -0.77
C ASP A 274 -13.47 -5.36 -1.03
N ASP A 275 -12.66 -5.56 -2.04
CA ASP A 275 -11.93 -6.81 -2.35
C ASP A 275 -10.96 -7.27 -1.24
N LEU A 276 -10.73 -6.44 -0.22
CA LEU A 276 -9.86 -6.77 0.91
C LEU A 276 -10.56 -7.61 2.01
N GLY A 277 -11.67 -8.28 1.69
CA GLY A 277 -12.41 -9.11 2.64
C GLY A 277 -13.20 -8.31 3.69
N LEU A 278 -13.51 -7.04 3.37
CA LEU A 278 -14.31 -6.16 4.24
C LEU A 278 -15.81 -6.32 4.02
N ARG A 279 -16.26 -7.21 3.13
CA ARG A 279 -17.67 -7.53 2.95
C ARG A 279 -18.21 -8.11 4.24
N SER A 280 -19.32 -7.53 4.70
CA SER A 280 -20.05 -8.01 5.88
C SER A 280 -20.42 -9.48 5.76
N GLU A 281 -20.43 -10.17 6.88
CA GLU A 281 -20.78 -11.53 7.27
C GLU A 281 -21.90 -12.28 6.52
N ALA A 282 -22.25 -11.93 5.27
CA ALA A 282 -23.33 -12.54 4.49
C ALA A 282 -22.90 -13.30 3.23
N SER A 283 -21.60 -13.37 2.89
CA SER A 283 -21.10 -14.26 1.85
C SER A 283 -20.24 -15.35 2.49
N GLU A 284 -20.56 -16.61 2.22
CA GLU A 284 -19.80 -17.78 2.66
C GLU A 284 -18.29 -17.53 2.45
N GLU A 285 -17.53 -17.58 3.55
CA GLU A 285 -16.08 -17.53 3.55
C GLU A 285 -15.53 -18.52 2.52
N VAL A 286 -15.00 -18.01 1.42
CA VAL A 286 -13.92 -18.74 0.77
C VAL A 286 -12.73 -18.59 1.73
N GLY A 287 -12.52 -19.60 2.53
CA GLY A 287 -11.46 -19.66 3.52
C GLY A 287 -10.11 -19.30 2.90
N PRO A 288 -9.11 -18.94 3.73
CA PRO A 288 -7.79 -18.57 3.23
C PRO A 288 -7.28 -19.64 2.26
N THR A 289 -6.76 -19.19 1.11
CA THR A 289 -6.26 -20.09 0.07
C THR A 289 -4.77 -20.38 0.28
N GLY A 290 -4.37 -21.62 0.11
CA GLY A 290 -3.01 -22.10 0.30
C GLY A 290 -2.90 -23.13 1.42
N THR A 291 -1.73 -23.75 1.52
CA THR A 291 -1.44 -24.71 2.60
C THR A 291 -1.41 -23.98 3.94
N PRO A 292 -2.14 -24.47 4.96
CA PRO A 292 -2.13 -23.86 6.28
C PRO A 292 -0.82 -24.16 7.02
N HIS A 293 -0.29 -23.15 7.69
CA HIS A 293 0.90 -23.21 8.54
C HIS A 293 0.60 -22.62 9.90
N GLU A 294 0.69 -23.42 10.97
CA GLU A 294 0.34 -23.00 12.32
C GLU A 294 1.45 -22.13 12.94
N MET A 295 1.04 -21.09 13.67
CA MET A 295 1.95 -20.22 14.38
C MET A 295 2.64 -20.96 15.53
N VAL A 296 3.96 -20.81 15.63
CA VAL A 296 4.74 -21.18 16.80
C VAL A 296 4.59 -20.08 17.84
N THR A 297 4.02 -20.39 18.99
CA THR A 297 3.68 -19.39 20.02
C THR A 297 4.56 -19.46 21.26
N SER A 298 5.33 -20.54 21.40
CA SER A 298 6.20 -20.78 22.57
C SER A 298 7.43 -21.60 22.19
N LEU A 299 8.39 -21.68 23.10
CA LEU A 299 9.55 -22.56 22.93
C LEU A 299 9.17 -24.05 23.01
N ASP A 300 8.07 -24.39 23.67
CA ASP A 300 7.58 -25.78 23.76
C ASP A 300 7.02 -26.24 22.40
N ASP A 301 6.61 -25.30 21.55
CA ASP A 301 6.14 -25.57 20.19
C ASP A 301 7.29 -25.66 19.18
N LEU A 302 8.55 -25.36 19.56
CA LEU A 302 9.72 -25.31 18.65
C LEU A 302 10.73 -26.40 19.00
N SER A 303 10.88 -27.36 18.10
CA SER A 303 11.75 -28.53 18.31
C SER A 303 12.78 -28.70 17.18
N SER A 304 13.90 -29.36 17.49
CA SER A 304 14.85 -29.77 16.45
C SER A 304 14.18 -30.70 15.44
N GLY A 305 14.36 -30.37 14.18
CA GLY A 305 13.75 -31.07 13.05
C GLY A 305 12.48 -30.41 12.53
N ASP A 306 11.94 -29.42 13.25
CA ASP A 306 10.84 -28.62 12.73
C ASP A 306 11.26 -27.83 11.49
N LYS A 307 10.29 -27.61 10.61
CA LYS A 307 10.40 -26.75 9.45
C LYS A 307 9.53 -25.55 9.66
N VAL A 308 10.09 -24.35 9.54
CA VAL A 308 9.36 -23.11 9.80
C VAL A 308 9.57 -22.06 8.71
N TYR A 309 8.60 -21.18 8.57
CA TYR A 309 8.71 -19.93 7.80
C TYR A 309 8.86 -18.75 8.75
N LEU A 310 9.73 -17.80 8.42
CA LEU A 310 9.86 -16.52 9.12
C LEU A 310 9.01 -15.48 8.38
N VAL A 311 8.04 -14.91 9.07
CA VAL A 311 7.05 -14.00 8.50
C VAL A 311 6.95 -12.73 9.34
N ALA A 312 7.01 -11.58 8.70
CA ALA A 312 6.65 -10.30 9.30
C ALA A 312 5.18 -9.98 8.97
N VAL A 313 4.45 -9.38 9.90
CA VAL A 313 3.06 -8.98 9.68
C VAL A 313 2.92 -7.47 9.88
N SER A 314 2.47 -6.78 8.86
CA SER A 314 2.29 -5.32 8.90
C SER A 314 1.20 -4.89 7.93
N GLY A 315 0.31 -3.99 8.38
CA GLY A 315 -0.69 -3.37 7.52
C GLY A 315 -1.73 -4.32 6.92
N GLY A 316 -2.04 -5.43 7.60
CA GLY A 316 -2.96 -6.45 7.07
C GLY A 316 -2.35 -7.39 6.02
N LEU A 317 -1.04 -7.28 5.80
CA LEU A 317 -0.27 -8.14 4.90
C LEU A 317 0.75 -8.96 5.68
N SER A 318 1.15 -10.09 5.11
CA SER A 318 2.30 -10.88 5.54
C SER A 318 3.45 -10.69 4.57
N TYR A 319 4.67 -10.78 5.09
CA TYR A 319 5.92 -10.71 4.35
C TYR A 319 6.77 -11.90 4.75
N GLY A 320 6.76 -12.94 3.95
CA GLY A 320 7.55 -14.15 4.21
C GLY A 320 9.00 -13.98 3.74
N ALA A 321 9.97 -14.39 4.57
CA ALA A 321 11.37 -14.38 4.17
C ALA A 321 11.59 -15.33 2.99
N THR A 322 12.31 -14.87 1.95
CA THR A 322 12.71 -15.70 0.80
C THR A 322 14.19 -16.02 0.87
N LYS A 323 14.69 -16.84 -0.04
CA LYS A 323 16.11 -17.14 -0.21
C LYS A 323 16.87 -16.09 -1.01
N VAL A 324 16.22 -15.02 -1.41
CA VAL A 324 16.76 -14.01 -2.33
C VAL A 324 17.23 -12.79 -1.57
N PHE A 325 18.44 -12.34 -1.82
CA PHE A 325 18.95 -11.05 -1.33
C PHE A 325 18.52 -9.88 -2.22
N SER A 326 18.49 -8.70 -1.62
CA SER A 326 18.36 -7.47 -2.40
C SER A 326 19.56 -7.31 -3.34
N PRO A 327 19.37 -7.02 -4.65
CA PRO A 327 20.48 -6.95 -5.61
C PRO A 327 21.53 -5.88 -5.28
N ASN A 328 21.16 -4.87 -4.50
CA ASN A 328 22.04 -3.75 -4.15
C ASN A 328 22.67 -3.86 -2.77
N THR A 329 22.25 -4.82 -1.95
CA THR A 329 22.71 -4.99 -0.56
C THR A 329 22.59 -6.45 -0.16
N PRO A 330 23.69 -7.21 -0.13
CA PRO A 330 23.68 -8.65 0.18
C PRO A 330 23.26 -8.97 1.62
N TRP A 331 22.92 -7.96 2.41
CA TRP A 331 22.54 -8.04 3.82
C TRP A 331 21.03 -7.93 4.08
N TYR A 332 20.23 -7.77 3.02
CA TYR A 332 18.77 -7.66 3.10
C TYR A 332 18.11 -8.82 2.39
N ILE A 333 17.41 -9.66 3.14
CA ILE A 333 16.62 -10.77 2.60
C ILE A 333 15.33 -10.19 2.05
N LYS A 334 15.05 -10.44 0.77
CA LYS A 334 13.79 -10.04 0.15
C LYS A 334 12.61 -10.80 0.74
N PRO A 335 11.47 -10.14 0.97
CA PRO A 335 10.25 -10.82 1.28
C PRO A 335 9.51 -11.26 0.01
N THR A 336 8.58 -12.20 0.18
CA THR A 336 7.39 -12.36 -0.65
C THR A 336 6.18 -11.86 0.12
N GLU A 337 5.26 -11.18 -0.56
CA GLU A 337 4.07 -10.61 0.06
C GLU A 337 2.89 -11.57 -0.05
N GLY A 338 2.08 -11.67 0.99
CA GLY A 338 0.89 -12.48 1.06
C GLY A 338 -0.18 -11.87 1.98
N LYS A 339 -1.28 -12.58 2.15
CA LYS A 339 -2.33 -12.20 3.11
C LYS A 339 -1.84 -12.38 4.54
N ALA A 340 -2.32 -11.52 5.45
CA ALA A 340 -2.04 -11.68 6.88
C ALA A 340 -2.56 -13.03 7.39
N PRO A 341 -1.90 -13.62 8.41
CA PRO A 341 -2.40 -14.82 9.07
C PRO A 341 -3.79 -14.60 9.66
N VAL A 342 -4.61 -15.64 9.60
CA VAL A 342 -5.97 -15.65 10.17
C VAL A 342 -5.98 -16.63 11.33
N ASP A 343 -6.43 -16.23 12.50
CA ASP A 343 -6.52 -17.05 13.73
C ASP A 343 -5.24 -17.82 14.08
N GLY A 344 -4.07 -17.20 13.83
CA GLY A 344 -2.77 -17.80 14.09
C GLY A 344 -2.30 -18.78 12.99
N VAL A 345 -2.98 -18.82 11.85
CA VAL A 345 -2.60 -19.67 10.71
C VAL A 345 -2.19 -18.82 9.52
N PHE A 346 -1.01 -19.08 9.00
CA PHE A 346 -0.48 -18.49 7.76
C PHE A 346 -0.76 -19.43 6.59
N TYR A 347 -1.36 -18.92 5.53
CA TYR A 347 -1.71 -19.71 4.35
C TYR A 347 -0.84 -19.31 3.17
N SER A 348 -0.07 -20.26 2.65
CA SER A 348 0.80 -20.01 1.49
C SER A 348 1.19 -21.30 0.76
N ASP A 349 1.19 -21.22 -0.57
CA ASP A 349 1.82 -22.21 -1.47
C ASP A 349 3.02 -21.60 -2.21
N ASP A 350 3.54 -20.45 -1.74
CA ASP A 350 4.63 -19.74 -2.40
C ASP A 350 5.95 -20.50 -2.26
N ALA A 351 6.40 -21.10 -3.35
CA ALA A 351 7.66 -21.85 -3.43
C ALA A 351 8.92 -20.99 -3.23
N THR A 352 8.80 -19.66 -3.22
CA THR A 352 9.93 -18.76 -2.98
C THR A 352 10.24 -18.57 -1.49
N LEU A 353 9.30 -18.93 -0.60
CA LEU A 353 9.50 -18.87 0.84
C LEU A 353 10.73 -19.69 1.28
N ALA A 354 11.54 -19.12 2.15
CA ALA A 354 12.63 -19.83 2.80
C ALA A 354 12.09 -20.77 3.87
N GLU A 355 12.17 -22.07 3.61
CA GLU A 355 11.85 -23.11 4.58
C GLU A 355 13.07 -23.35 5.46
N PHE A 356 12.98 -22.97 6.73
CA PHE A 356 14.06 -23.16 7.70
C PHE A 356 13.90 -24.47 8.45
N ASN A 357 14.90 -25.34 8.37
CA ASN A 357 15.06 -26.45 9.31
C ASN A 357 15.60 -25.90 10.64
N VAL A 358 14.96 -26.24 11.73
CA VAL A 358 15.32 -25.80 13.07
C VAL A 358 16.19 -26.87 13.74
N THR A 359 17.31 -26.45 14.34
CA THR A 359 18.18 -27.32 15.12
C THR A 359 18.52 -26.67 16.45
N ALA A 360 18.23 -27.30 17.57
CA ALA A 360 18.64 -26.81 18.89
C ALA A 360 20.15 -26.94 19.04
N SER A 361 20.81 -25.88 19.49
CA SER A 361 22.27 -25.81 19.62
C SER A 361 22.70 -24.85 20.73
N GLY A 362 23.47 -25.33 21.69
CA GLY A 362 24.18 -24.47 22.66
C GLY A 362 23.34 -23.50 23.47
N GLY A 363 22.08 -23.83 23.79
CA GLY A 363 21.13 -22.95 24.49
C GLY A 363 20.38 -21.99 23.59
N GLY A 364 20.39 -22.21 22.26
CA GLY A 364 19.63 -21.51 21.25
C GLY A 364 19.25 -22.41 20.08
N TYR A 365 18.99 -21.80 18.93
CA TYR A 365 18.57 -22.49 17.72
C TYR A 365 19.38 -22.04 16.51
N VAL A 366 19.62 -22.97 15.59
CA VAL A 366 20.14 -22.72 14.24
C VAL A 366 18.99 -22.89 13.26
N PHE A 367 18.88 -21.95 12.31
CA PHE A 367 17.89 -21.96 11.25
C PHE A 367 18.60 -22.14 9.91
N THR A 368 18.37 -23.27 9.23
CA THR A 368 19.04 -23.63 7.98
C THR A 368 18.04 -23.69 6.84
N ALA A 369 18.26 -22.90 5.79
CA ALA A 369 17.46 -22.93 4.56
C ALA A 369 18.35 -23.41 3.38
N GLU A 370 17.92 -24.49 2.69
CA GLU A 370 18.64 -25.09 1.53
C GLU A 370 20.13 -25.41 1.77
N GLY A 371 20.49 -25.73 3.02
CA GLY A 371 21.86 -26.05 3.39
C GLY A 371 22.69 -24.88 3.92
N ASP A 372 22.16 -23.67 3.85
CA ASP A 372 22.79 -22.47 4.40
C ASP A 372 22.13 -22.03 5.71
N ASP A 373 22.91 -21.87 6.76
CA ASP A 373 22.44 -21.34 8.03
C ASP A 373 22.17 -19.84 7.93
N LEU A 374 21.19 -19.36 8.70
CA LEU A 374 20.94 -17.93 8.91
C LEU A 374 21.96 -17.39 9.93
N TYR A 375 22.86 -16.56 9.47
CA TYR A 375 23.89 -15.92 10.29
C TYR A 375 23.48 -14.51 10.72
N SER A 376 23.87 -14.15 11.94
CA SER A 376 23.95 -12.77 12.43
C SER A 376 25.41 -12.33 12.51
N PHE A 377 25.71 -11.10 12.12
CA PHE A 377 27.06 -10.57 12.16
C PHE A 377 27.11 -9.04 12.28
N ILE A 378 28.28 -8.53 12.64
CA ILE A 378 28.54 -7.09 12.70
C ILE A 378 29.69 -6.79 11.74
N ASP A 379 29.49 -5.90 10.78
CA ASP A 379 30.52 -5.40 9.87
C ASP A 379 30.73 -3.90 10.13
N GLY A 380 31.82 -3.58 10.80
CA GLY A 380 32.10 -2.22 11.25
C GLY A 380 31.02 -1.68 12.19
N THR A 381 30.16 -0.78 11.69
CA THR A 381 29.02 -0.21 12.43
C THR A 381 27.67 -0.82 12.04
N HIS A 382 27.64 -1.75 11.08
CA HIS A 382 26.41 -2.35 10.56
C HIS A 382 26.11 -3.68 11.24
N TYR A 383 24.87 -3.81 11.69
CA TYR A 383 24.29 -5.05 12.23
C TYR A 383 23.53 -5.73 11.10
N SER A 384 23.81 -7.01 10.82
CA SER A 384 23.34 -7.67 9.62
C SER A 384 22.96 -9.13 9.83
N ILE A 385 22.15 -9.67 8.92
CA ILE A 385 21.85 -11.10 8.79
C ILE A 385 22.09 -11.55 7.35
N CYS A 386 22.50 -12.81 7.16
CA CYS A 386 22.65 -13.41 5.84
C CYS A 386 22.49 -14.93 5.89
N TYR A 387 22.31 -15.55 4.70
CA TYR A 387 22.46 -17.00 4.55
C TYR A 387 23.91 -17.35 4.24
N GLY A 388 24.36 -18.44 4.83
CA GLY A 388 25.75 -18.89 4.69
C GLY A 388 26.76 -18.00 5.43
N THR A 389 28.02 -18.40 5.41
CA THR A 389 29.08 -17.63 6.06
C THR A 389 29.26 -16.26 5.42
N PRO A 390 29.26 -15.15 6.19
CA PRO A 390 29.49 -13.82 5.64
C PRO A 390 30.74 -13.74 4.80
N ALA A 391 30.65 -13.22 3.59
CA ALA A 391 31.74 -13.13 2.63
C ALA A 391 32.88 -12.17 3.07
N SER A 392 32.60 -11.27 4.00
CA SER A 392 33.60 -10.35 4.55
C SER A 392 34.32 -11.00 5.70
N SER A 393 35.59 -11.34 5.48
CA SER A 393 36.47 -11.91 6.52
C SER A 393 36.77 -10.95 7.68
N SER A 394 36.28 -9.72 7.62
CA SER A 394 36.40 -8.70 8.67
C SER A 394 35.14 -8.60 9.55
N ALA A 395 34.05 -9.32 9.22
CA ALA A 395 32.85 -9.35 10.06
C ALA A 395 33.12 -10.10 11.37
N ILE A 396 33.17 -9.40 12.49
CA ILE A 396 33.37 -9.96 13.83
C ILE A 396 32.51 -9.12 14.78
N PRO A 397 31.70 -9.76 15.64
CA PRO A 397 31.42 -11.20 15.77
C PRO A 397 30.46 -11.75 14.69
N VAL A 398 30.48 -13.06 14.49
CA VAL A 398 29.60 -13.83 13.58
C VAL A 398 28.98 -14.98 14.36
N SER A 399 27.71 -15.26 14.14
CA SER A 399 27.01 -16.39 14.76
C SER A 399 25.90 -16.92 13.88
N ASN A 400 25.76 -18.24 13.78
CA ASN A 400 24.57 -18.90 13.21
C ASN A 400 23.56 -19.35 14.28
N SER A 401 23.82 -19.08 15.54
CA SER A 401 22.97 -19.50 16.65
C SER A 401 22.16 -18.30 17.20
N TRP A 402 20.91 -18.54 17.50
CA TRP A 402 19.94 -17.54 17.88
C TRP A 402 19.28 -17.85 19.21
N TYR A 403 19.23 -16.88 20.12
CA TYR A 403 18.24 -16.87 21.17
C TYR A 403 16.87 -16.57 20.58
N VAL A 404 15.87 -17.37 20.94
CA VAL A 404 14.49 -17.23 20.49
C VAL A 404 13.60 -17.03 21.71
N SER A 405 12.73 -16.07 21.67
CA SER A 405 11.69 -15.87 22.68
C SER A 405 10.38 -15.42 22.03
N PHE A 406 9.28 -15.66 22.70
CA PHE A 406 7.94 -15.33 22.20
C PHE A 406 7.23 -14.38 23.15
N SER A 407 6.48 -13.43 22.57
CA SER A 407 5.55 -12.59 23.31
C SER A 407 4.24 -13.34 23.58
N SER A 408 3.37 -12.77 24.40
CA SER A 408 2.02 -13.31 24.64
C SER A 408 1.14 -13.34 23.39
N SER A 409 1.46 -12.60 22.35
CA SER A 409 0.79 -12.62 21.05
C SER A 409 1.41 -13.57 20.03
N GLY A 410 2.40 -14.39 20.43
CA GLY A 410 3.14 -15.28 19.53
C GLY A 410 4.20 -14.60 18.69
N ALA A 411 4.41 -13.29 18.81
CA ALA A 411 5.47 -12.62 18.09
C ALA A 411 6.84 -13.12 18.59
N VAL A 412 7.74 -13.44 17.65
CA VAL A 412 9.07 -14.00 17.93
C VAL A 412 10.13 -12.89 17.95
N THR A 413 11.00 -12.93 18.95
CA THR A 413 12.26 -12.21 18.98
C THR A 413 13.40 -13.18 18.70
N MET A 414 14.20 -12.92 17.68
CA MET A 414 15.40 -13.67 17.34
C MET A 414 16.65 -12.79 17.54
N LYS A 415 17.52 -13.18 18.46
CA LYS A 415 18.74 -12.44 18.80
C LYS A 415 19.96 -13.34 18.63
N GLY A 416 20.90 -12.95 17.79
CA GLY A 416 22.13 -13.70 17.54
C GLY A 416 22.99 -13.86 18.80
N ILE A 417 23.37 -15.09 19.11
CA ILE A 417 24.20 -15.43 20.26
C ILE A 417 25.61 -14.89 20.03
N GLY A 418 26.15 -14.10 20.97
CA GLY A 418 27.45 -13.48 20.87
C GLY A 418 27.53 -12.22 20.01
N THR A 419 26.62 -12.03 19.04
CA THR A 419 26.56 -10.83 18.18
C THR A 419 25.67 -9.75 18.73
N ASN A 420 24.66 -10.14 19.52
CA ASN A 420 23.57 -9.25 19.94
C ASN A 420 22.83 -8.55 18.78
N VAL A 421 22.83 -9.13 17.58
CA VAL A 421 22.07 -8.68 16.42
C VAL A 421 20.66 -9.25 16.51
N TYR A 422 19.65 -8.39 16.35
CA TYR A 422 18.25 -8.80 16.28
C TYR A 422 17.83 -8.94 14.82
N ALA A 423 17.16 -10.04 14.47
CA ALA A 423 16.46 -10.15 13.21
C ALA A 423 15.22 -9.23 13.25
N GLN A 424 14.98 -8.47 12.20
CA GLN A 424 13.80 -7.63 12.09
C GLN A 424 13.37 -7.46 10.64
N PHE A 425 12.15 -6.98 10.45
CA PHE A 425 11.64 -6.52 9.17
C PHE A 425 11.64 -4.98 9.16
N TYR A 426 12.35 -4.41 8.19
CA TYR A 426 12.50 -2.95 8.07
C TYR A 426 12.66 -2.55 6.61
N MET A 427 12.00 -1.45 6.17
CA MET A 427 12.04 -0.96 4.78
C MET A 427 11.81 -2.07 3.74
N SER A 428 10.77 -2.87 3.95
CA SER A 428 10.37 -3.98 3.07
C SER A 428 11.46 -5.06 2.87
N SER A 429 12.25 -5.33 3.90
CA SER A 429 13.28 -6.38 3.88
C SER A 429 13.54 -6.94 5.27
N PHE A 430 13.90 -8.24 5.36
CA PHE A 430 14.47 -8.77 6.59
C PHE A 430 15.94 -8.38 6.68
N CYS A 431 16.33 -7.90 7.84
CA CYS A 431 17.68 -7.40 8.11
C CYS A 431 18.09 -7.62 9.56
N GLY A 432 19.35 -7.33 9.90
CA GLY A 432 19.85 -7.32 11.26
C GLY A 432 19.95 -5.91 11.84
N TYR A 433 19.72 -5.78 13.15
CA TYR A 433 19.82 -4.49 13.85
C TYR A 433 20.28 -4.67 15.30
N LYS A 434 20.67 -3.56 15.96
CA LYS A 434 21.13 -3.56 17.36
C LYS A 434 20.02 -3.63 18.41
N ALA A 435 18.76 -3.51 18.00
CA ALA A 435 17.58 -3.53 18.85
C ALA A 435 16.44 -4.25 18.13
N GLU A 436 15.43 -4.64 18.86
CA GLU A 436 14.21 -5.22 18.29
C GLU A 436 13.51 -4.24 17.34
N GLY A 437 12.91 -4.77 16.26
CA GLY A 437 12.13 -4.00 15.32
C GLY A 437 10.73 -3.68 15.85
N SER A 438 10.10 -2.66 15.27
CA SER A 438 8.71 -2.30 15.59
C SER A 438 7.68 -3.18 14.88
N ILE A 439 8.07 -3.86 13.79
CA ILE A 439 7.20 -4.78 13.05
C ILE A 439 7.39 -6.18 13.62
N PRO A 440 6.33 -6.83 14.13
CA PRO A 440 6.43 -8.14 14.73
C PRO A 440 6.79 -9.21 13.70
N LEU A 441 7.66 -10.11 14.09
CA LEU A 441 8.01 -11.32 13.37
C LEU A 441 7.28 -12.51 13.98
N TYR A 442 7.00 -13.52 13.17
CA TYR A 442 6.38 -14.76 13.58
C TYR A 442 7.06 -15.95 12.92
N LEU A 443 7.01 -17.11 13.58
CA LEU A 443 7.39 -18.40 13.00
C LEU A 443 6.12 -19.22 12.75
N PHE A 444 6.03 -19.84 11.58
CA PHE A 444 4.92 -20.71 11.22
C PHE A 444 5.47 -22.08 10.83
N LYS A 445 4.90 -23.17 11.39
CA LYS A 445 5.28 -24.52 11.02
C LYS A 445 4.79 -24.87 9.62
N LYS A 446 5.66 -25.57 8.89
CA LYS A 446 5.28 -26.14 7.59
C LYS A 446 4.43 -27.38 7.76
#